data_829855df631da6645a3c4742360948f6
#
_entry.id   829855df631da6645a3c4742360948f6
#
_cell.length_a   1.000
_cell.length_b   1.000
_cell.length_c   1.000
_cell.angle_alpha   90.00
_cell.angle_beta   90.00
_cell.angle_gamma   90.00
#
_symmetry.space_group_name_H-M   'P 1'
#
loop_
_entity.id
_entity.type
_entity.pdbx_description
1 polymer ?
#
loop_
_entity_poly.entity_id
_entity_poly.type
_entity_poly.pdbx_seq_one_letter_code
_entity_poly.pdbx_strand_id
1 'polypeptide(L)'
;MFSNITTKWSTTVDDINPEDWISIYGTDIIKSQNFFKANENSGFEGVTFYYLQVFVNAKIAAIVPCFNYNIDLVNLTTSLFVKKSIRRIRKIKPSFCQLSTFVTGSYAATCEHFIEFSTSLKENEIRNVSSVIKNEITKKSLETKAKLIFVKDVREHDLQHVKDVLSTDFYFYISFPTTAIPILAMPYPQALRKKNRKRYKKFKKDFDDNFYWTTVNDFGGEKAVEFYNLYKAVLNKAKNKFEFLNAKFFELLKELMGEHVFLLTAKDKKHMRLGLWS
;
A
#
# COMPACT_ATOMS: atom_id res chain seq x y z
N MET A 1 38.35 8.08 1.97
CA MET A 1 38.09 6.65 2.18
C MET A 1 36.83 6.29 1.42
N PHE A 2 36.89 5.29 0.53
CA PHE A 2 35.69 4.80 -0.13
C PHE A 2 34.89 3.98 0.92
N SER A 3 33.64 4.37 1.15
CA SER A 3 32.75 3.61 2.02
C SER A 3 32.49 2.24 1.39
N ASN A 4 32.69 1.17 2.15
CA ASN A 4 32.34 -0.19 1.71
C ASN A 4 30.81 -0.34 1.71
N ILE A 5 30.19 -0.45 0.52
CA ILE A 5 28.76 -0.64 0.37
C ILE A 5 28.49 -2.11 0.02
N THR A 6 27.66 -2.75 0.81
CA THR A 6 27.22 -4.14 0.56
C THR A 6 25.69 -4.20 0.54
N THR A 7 25.15 -5.21 -0.14
CA THR A 7 23.70 -5.41 -0.26
C THR A 7 23.33 -6.82 0.11
N LYS A 8 22.09 -6.98 0.63
CA LYS A 8 21.46 -8.26 0.92
C LYS A 8 20.01 -8.21 0.47
N TRP A 9 19.56 -9.23 -0.24
CA TRP A 9 18.16 -9.47 -0.53
C TRP A 9 17.58 -10.53 0.38
N SER A 10 16.38 -10.28 0.90
CA SER A 10 15.58 -11.24 1.66
C SER A 10 14.21 -11.39 0.99
N THR A 11 13.57 -12.54 1.20
CA THR A 11 12.21 -12.84 0.69
C THR A 11 11.17 -12.80 1.79
N THR A 12 11.59 -12.60 3.03
CA THR A 12 10.74 -12.37 4.19
C THR A 12 11.26 -11.21 5.02
N VAL A 13 10.32 -10.44 5.57
CA VAL A 13 10.64 -9.32 6.47
C VAL A 13 11.23 -9.81 7.81
N ASP A 14 10.98 -11.06 8.16
CA ASP A 14 11.54 -11.68 9.40
C ASP A 14 13.06 -11.87 9.36
N ASP A 15 13.67 -11.87 8.17
CA ASP A 15 15.14 -11.91 8.00
C ASP A 15 15.83 -10.57 8.32
N ILE A 16 15.07 -9.53 8.61
CA ILE A 16 15.59 -8.17 8.88
C ILE A 16 15.55 -7.91 10.38
N ASN A 17 16.68 -7.45 10.92
CA ASN A 17 16.75 -7.08 12.31
C ASN A 17 15.73 -5.96 12.63
N PRO A 18 14.87 -6.12 13.65
CA PRO A 18 13.89 -5.08 14.01
C PRO A 18 14.52 -3.72 14.36
N GLU A 19 15.71 -3.69 14.97
CA GLU A 19 16.43 -2.45 15.28
C GLU A 19 16.85 -1.72 13.99
N ASP A 20 17.35 -2.47 12.99
CA ASP A 20 17.70 -1.93 11.67
C ASP A 20 16.46 -1.36 10.99
N TRP A 21 15.33 -2.09 11.04
CA TRP A 21 14.06 -1.62 10.49
C TRP A 21 13.61 -0.29 11.10
N ILE A 22 13.61 -0.22 12.44
CA ILE A 22 13.21 0.97 13.20
C ILE A 22 14.17 2.14 12.92
N SER A 23 15.47 1.86 12.74
CA SER A 23 16.46 2.93 12.44
C SER A 23 16.22 3.61 11.08
N ILE A 24 15.54 2.93 10.13
CA ILE A 24 15.19 3.46 8.81
C ILE A 24 13.81 4.10 8.81
N TYR A 25 12.78 3.39 9.34
CA TYR A 25 11.37 3.80 9.23
C TYR A 25 10.79 4.43 10.48
N GLY A 26 11.57 4.46 11.58
CA GLY A 26 11.09 4.99 12.86
C GLY A 26 9.97 4.13 13.46
N THR A 27 9.04 4.81 14.11
CA THR A 27 7.88 4.18 14.78
C THR A 27 6.57 4.36 14.01
N ASP A 28 6.63 4.70 12.73
CA ASP A 28 5.44 4.83 11.89
C ASP A 28 4.76 3.47 11.73
N ILE A 29 3.48 3.42 12.11
CA ILE A 29 2.69 2.18 12.15
C ILE A 29 2.51 1.58 10.76
N ILE A 30 2.23 2.40 9.73
CA ILE A 30 2.07 1.92 8.35
C ILE A 30 3.39 1.58 7.66
N LYS A 31 4.52 1.98 8.26
CA LYS A 31 5.87 1.56 7.87
C LYS A 31 6.43 0.50 8.80
N SER A 32 5.65 -0.02 9.75
CA SER A 32 6.11 -1.02 10.72
C SER A 32 6.40 -2.37 10.07
N GLN A 33 7.35 -3.11 10.65
CA GLN A 33 7.65 -4.47 10.22
C GLN A 33 6.41 -5.38 10.32
N ASN A 34 5.54 -5.17 11.31
CA ASN A 34 4.29 -5.91 11.48
C ASN A 34 3.30 -5.67 10.33
N PHE A 35 3.23 -4.45 9.79
CA PHE A 35 2.43 -4.16 8.62
C PHE A 35 2.93 -4.96 7.40
N PHE A 36 4.26 -5.05 7.21
CA PHE A 36 4.84 -5.84 6.13
C PHE A 36 4.66 -7.35 6.34
N LYS A 37 4.72 -7.86 7.58
CA LYS A 37 4.35 -9.24 7.92
C LYS A 37 2.90 -9.55 7.55
N ALA A 38 1.97 -8.63 7.84
CA ALA A 38 0.58 -8.78 7.44
C ALA A 38 0.42 -8.86 5.91
N ASN A 39 1.15 -8.03 5.14
CA ASN A 39 1.15 -8.10 3.68
C ASN A 39 1.69 -9.45 3.18
N GLU A 40 2.86 -9.87 3.66
CA GLU A 40 3.57 -11.07 3.24
C GLU A 40 2.78 -12.35 3.55
N ASN A 41 2.29 -12.47 4.80
CA ASN A 41 1.61 -13.67 5.28
C ASN A 41 0.14 -13.77 4.83
N SER A 42 -0.38 -12.76 4.14
CA SER A 42 -1.74 -12.77 3.59
C SER A 42 -1.90 -13.71 2.41
N GLY A 43 -0.81 -14.16 1.77
CA GLY A 43 -0.86 -15.07 0.64
C GLY A 43 -1.59 -14.46 -0.56
N PHE A 44 -1.30 -13.20 -0.90
CA PHE A 44 -1.87 -12.56 -2.09
C PHE A 44 -1.49 -13.32 -3.36
N GLU A 45 -2.48 -13.63 -4.19
CA GLU A 45 -2.28 -14.43 -5.40
C GLU A 45 -1.33 -13.74 -6.40
N GLY A 46 -0.27 -14.46 -6.78
CA GLY A 46 0.70 -13.97 -7.76
C GLY A 46 1.61 -12.84 -7.27
N VAL A 47 1.68 -12.60 -5.97
CA VAL A 47 2.58 -11.63 -5.34
C VAL A 47 3.75 -12.36 -4.70
N THR A 48 4.96 -11.87 -4.94
CA THR A 48 6.17 -12.35 -4.27
C THR A 48 6.90 -11.15 -3.69
N PHE A 49 7.22 -11.21 -2.40
CA PHE A 49 7.86 -10.11 -1.67
C PHE A 49 9.37 -10.24 -1.68
N TYR A 50 10.04 -9.09 -1.64
CA TYR A 50 11.49 -8.94 -1.57
C TYR A 50 11.84 -7.73 -0.73
N TYR A 51 12.96 -7.79 -0.04
CA TYR A 51 13.47 -6.71 0.80
C TYR A 51 14.94 -6.50 0.49
N LEU A 52 15.27 -5.33 -0.05
CA LEU A 52 16.66 -4.91 -0.26
C LEU A 52 17.18 -4.24 1.01
N GLN A 53 18.24 -4.76 1.56
CA GLN A 53 19.02 -4.16 2.64
C GLN A 53 20.33 -3.64 2.07
N VAL A 54 20.66 -2.38 2.33
CA VAL A 54 21.92 -1.76 1.91
C VAL A 54 22.70 -1.35 3.16
N PHE A 55 23.97 -1.71 3.20
CA PHE A 55 24.86 -1.44 4.33
C PHE A 55 26.01 -0.57 3.88
N VAL A 56 26.40 0.39 4.72
CA VAL A 56 27.62 1.21 4.57
C VAL A 56 28.52 0.91 5.77
N ASN A 57 29.72 0.39 5.52
CA ASN A 57 30.65 -0.01 6.58
C ASN A 57 29.99 -0.94 7.62
N ALA A 58 29.23 -1.94 7.15
CA ALA A 58 28.49 -2.93 7.93
C ALA A 58 27.33 -2.36 8.80
N LYS A 59 26.96 -1.10 8.66
CA LYS A 59 25.77 -0.50 9.28
C LYS A 59 24.67 -0.35 8.26
N ILE A 60 23.41 -0.58 8.69
CA ILE A 60 22.27 -0.40 7.81
C ILE A 60 22.17 1.05 7.32
N ALA A 61 22.03 1.21 6.03
CA ALA A 61 21.96 2.50 5.34
C ALA A 61 20.59 2.75 4.71
N ALA A 62 19.97 1.69 4.19
CA ALA A 62 18.62 1.74 3.63
C ALA A 62 17.98 0.35 3.65
N ILE A 63 16.65 0.32 3.74
CA ILE A 63 15.83 -0.85 3.50
C ILE A 63 14.78 -0.46 2.47
N VAL A 64 14.60 -1.28 1.41
CA VAL A 64 13.62 -1.01 0.36
C VAL A 64 12.75 -2.24 0.16
N PRO A 65 11.51 -2.24 0.69
CA PRO A 65 10.53 -3.27 0.42
C PRO A 65 10.13 -3.25 -1.05
N CYS A 66 10.02 -4.42 -1.65
CA CYS A 66 9.64 -4.60 -3.04
C CYS A 66 8.69 -5.80 -3.16
N PHE A 67 7.97 -5.85 -4.27
CA PHE A 67 7.22 -7.05 -4.64
C PHE A 67 7.15 -7.22 -6.15
N ASN A 68 7.03 -8.46 -6.59
CA ASN A 68 6.71 -8.78 -7.98
C ASN A 68 5.22 -9.11 -8.07
N TYR A 69 4.55 -8.59 -9.08
CA TYR A 69 3.14 -8.80 -9.31
C TYR A 69 2.79 -8.73 -10.80
N ASN A 70 1.90 -9.59 -11.26
CA ASN A 70 1.38 -9.55 -12.62
C ASN A 70 0.11 -8.72 -12.70
N ILE A 71 0.24 -7.49 -13.23
CA ILE A 71 -0.92 -6.63 -13.48
C ILE A 71 -1.75 -7.23 -14.61
N ASP A 72 -3.02 -7.53 -14.32
CA ASP A 72 -3.97 -7.91 -15.35
C ASP A 72 -4.58 -6.66 -16.01
N LEU A 73 -4.10 -6.33 -17.21
CA LEU A 73 -4.55 -5.16 -17.96
C LEU A 73 -6.05 -5.20 -18.32
N VAL A 74 -6.70 -6.38 -18.24
CA VAL A 74 -8.16 -6.51 -18.39
C VAL A 74 -8.91 -5.76 -17.29
N ASN A 75 -8.32 -5.63 -16.11
CA ASN A 75 -8.93 -4.90 -15.00
C ASN A 75 -8.95 -3.38 -15.21
N LEU A 76 -8.16 -2.87 -16.16
CA LEU A 76 -8.08 -1.45 -16.50
C LEU A 76 -9.07 -1.06 -17.61
N THR A 77 -9.72 -2.00 -18.29
CA THR A 77 -10.72 -1.71 -19.32
C THR A 77 -12.14 -1.87 -18.80
N THR A 78 -13.03 -0.97 -19.21
CA THR A 78 -14.48 -1.07 -18.97
C THR A 78 -15.23 -1.77 -20.09
N SER A 79 -14.61 -1.94 -21.27
CA SER A 79 -15.23 -2.55 -22.45
C SER A 79 -15.46 -4.04 -22.29
N LEU A 80 -16.72 -4.46 -22.28
CA LEU A 80 -17.11 -5.87 -22.22
C LEU A 80 -16.64 -6.65 -23.45
N PHE A 81 -16.62 -6.01 -24.62
CA PHE A 81 -16.15 -6.63 -25.86
C PHE A 81 -14.65 -6.96 -25.76
N VAL A 82 -13.83 -6.01 -25.29
CA VAL A 82 -12.39 -6.23 -25.08
C VAL A 82 -12.16 -7.35 -24.07
N LYS A 83 -12.87 -7.33 -22.93
CA LYS A 83 -12.79 -8.41 -21.93
C LYS A 83 -13.11 -9.78 -22.52
N LYS A 84 -14.18 -9.88 -23.32
CA LYS A 84 -14.59 -11.14 -23.96
C LYS A 84 -13.55 -11.63 -24.96
N SER A 85 -12.98 -10.74 -25.76
CA SER A 85 -11.93 -11.06 -26.74
C SER A 85 -10.66 -11.55 -26.05
N ILE A 86 -10.21 -10.86 -25.02
CA ILE A 86 -9.02 -11.26 -24.24
C ILE A 86 -9.25 -12.64 -23.59
N ARG A 87 -10.42 -12.91 -23.01
CA ARG A 87 -10.75 -14.23 -22.45
C ARG A 87 -10.67 -15.36 -23.48
N ARG A 88 -11.06 -15.10 -24.74
CA ARG A 88 -10.91 -16.10 -25.81
C ARG A 88 -9.45 -16.35 -26.14
N ILE A 89 -8.65 -15.29 -26.27
CA ILE A 89 -7.21 -15.41 -26.57
C ILE A 89 -6.48 -16.14 -25.43
N ARG A 90 -6.87 -15.92 -24.18
CA ARG A 90 -6.27 -16.58 -23.00
C ARG A 90 -6.47 -18.10 -22.96
N LYS A 91 -7.42 -18.65 -23.71
CA LYS A 91 -7.54 -20.10 -23.86
C LYS A 91 -6.32 -20.70 -24.58
N ILE A 92 -5.64 -19.90 -25.43
CA ILE A 92 -4.44 -20.30 -26.18
C ILE A 92 -3.18 -19.77 -25.52
N LYS A 93 -3.22 -18.52 -25.07
CA LYS A 93 -2.09 -17.83 -24.40
C LYS A 93 -2.54 -17.26 -23.04
N PRO A 94 -2.44 -18.03 -21.94
CA PRO A 94 -2.96 -17.65 -20.61
C PRO A 94 -2.44 -16.31 -20.09
N SER A 95 -1.18 -15.97 -20.37
CA SER A 95 -0.55 -14.69 -19.95
C SER A 95 -0.86 -13.49 -20.86
N PHE A 96 -1.76 -13.63 -21.84
CA PHE A 96 -2.09 -12.52 -22.74
C PHE A 96 -2.72 -11.34 -21.97
N CYS A 97 -2.21 -10.14 -22.18
CA CYS A 97 -2.58 -8.93 -21.44
C CYS A 97 -2.27 -9.00 -19.93
N GLN A 98 -1.30 -9.82 -19.51
CA GLN A 98 -0.67 -9.74 -18.20
C GLN A 98 0.69 -9.08 -18.34
N LEU A 99 0.99 -8.16 -17.42
CA LEU A 99 2.24 -7.42 -17.39
C LEU A 99 2.96 -7.70 -16.07
N SER A 100 4.08 -8.41 -16.15
CA SER A 100 4.92 -8.64 -14.98
C SER A 100 5.57 -7.33 -14.56
N THR A 101 5.44 -6.98 -13.29
CA THR A 101 5.96 -5.73 -12.72
C THR A 101 6.79 -5.99 -11.48
N PHE A 102 7.83 -5.21 -11.29
CA PHE A 102 8.59 -5.13 -10.06
C PHE A 102 8.31 -3.79 -9.41
N VAL A 103 7.80 -3.80 -8.20
CA VAL A 103 7.26 -2.61 -7.54
C VAL A 103 8.01 -2.37 -6.23
N THR A 104 8.46 -1.14 -6.00
CA THR A 104 8.95 -0.74 -4.68
C THR A 104 7.81 -0.16 -3.85
N GLY A 105 7.71 -0.62 -2.61
CA GLY A 105 6.66 -0.23 -1.67
C GLY A 105 5.88 -1.41 -1.11
N SER A 106 4.74 -1.13 -0.50
CA SER A 106 3.80 -2.13 0.02
C SER A 106 2.80 -2.54 -1.04
N TYR A 107 2.36 -3.82 -1.04
CA TYR A 107 1.27 -4.27 -1.91
C TYR A 107 -0.05 -3.59 -1.54
N ALA A 108 -0.42 -3.59 -0.27
CA ALA A 108 -1.53 -2.77 0.21
C ALA A 108 -1.16 -1.28 0.15
N ALA A 109 -2.00 -0.45 -0.48
CA ALA A 109 -1.75 0.98 -0.67
C ALA A 109 -1.73 1.73 0.67
N THR A 110 -0.68 2.52 0.89
CA THR A 110 -0.49 3.31 2.12
C THR A 110 -0.43 4.80 1.87
N CYS A 111 -0.35 5.22 0.59
CA CYS A 111 -0.07 6.61 0.18
C CYS A 111 1.29 7.12 0.69
N GLU A 112 2.23 6.20 0.98
CA GLU A 112 3.58 6.48 1.45
C GLU A 112 4.59 5.73 0.58
N HIS A 113 5.69 6.38 0.19
CA HIS A 113 6.82 5.69 -0.43
C HIS A 113 7.69 5.02 0.64
N PHE A 114 8.51 4.06 0.21
CA PHE A 114 9.36 3.26 1.10
C PHE A 114 10.83 3.29 0.66
N ILE A 115 11.29 4.41 0.09
CA ILE A 115 12.70 4.64 -0.18
C ILE A 115 13.20 5.63 0.86
N GLU A 116 13.73 5.09 1.95
CA GLU A 116 14.21 5.84 3.11
C GLU A 116 15.66 5.49 3.42
N PHE A 117 16.38 6.44 4.02
CA PHE A 117 17.78 6.29 4.39
C PHE A 117 18.00 6.49 5.88
N SER A 118 19.02 5.84 6.41
CA SER A 118 19.49 6.13 7.76
C SER A 118 19.86 7.61 7.88
N THR A 119 19.37 8.24 8.95
CA THR A 119 19.67 9.65 9.28
C THR A 119 21.15 9.91 9.58
N SER A 120 21.94 8.85 9.77
CA SER A 120 23.38 8.94 10.01
C SER A 120 24.20 9.16 8.74
N LEU A 121 23.60 8.99 7.55
CA LEU A 121 24.32 9.12 6.28
C LEU A 121 24.58 10.58 5.91
N LYS A 122 25.74 10.81 5.33
CA LYS A 122 26.09 12.09 4.71
C LYS A 122 25.53 12.15 3.28
N GLU A 123 25.40 13.34 2.74
CA GLU A 123 24.83 13.57 1.39
C GLU A 123 25.56 12.78 0.28
N ASN A 124 26.89 12.71 0.34
CA ASN A 124 27.66 11.92 -0.62
C ASN A 124 27.44 10.41 -0.48
N GLU A 125 27.19 9.91 0.74
CA GLU A 125 26.87 8.50 1.00
C GLU A 125 25.45 8.20 0.50
N ILE A 126 24.49 9.10 0.72
CA ILE A 126 23.12 8.97 0.19
C ILE A 126 23.16 8.82 -1.34
N ARG A 127 23.94 9.64 -2.05
CA ARG A 127 24.09 9.52 -3.52
C ARG A 127 24.64 8.16 -3.95
N ASN A 128 25.64 7.66 -3.25
CA ASN A 128 26.23 6.35 -3.55
C ASN A 128 25.24 5.21 -3.26
N VAL A 129 24.55 5.23 -2.10
CA VAL A 129 23.53 4.27 -1.71
C VAL A 129 22.36 4.31 -2.71
N SER A 130 21.93 5.49 -3.16
CA SER A 130 20.89 5.67 -4.18
C SER A 130 21.24 4.96 -5.50
N SER A 131 22.47 5.14 -5.96
CA SER A 131 22.95 4.45 -7.17
C SER A 131 22.95 2.93 -7.00
N VAL A 132 23.34 2.43 -5.83
CA VAL A 132 23.29 0.99 -5.49
C VAL A 132 21.85 0.49 -5.47
N ILE A 133 20.92 1.20 -4.80
CA ILE A 133 19.50 0.85 -4.76
C ILE A 133 18.94 0.72 -6.18
N LYS A 134 19.15 1.73 -7.02
CA LYS A 134 18.68 1.73 -8.41
C LYS A 134 19.22 0.51 -9.18
N ASN A 135 20.52 0.24 -9.08
CA ASN A 135 21.16 -0.87 -9.77
C ASN A 135 20.63 -2.23 -9.28
N GLU A 136 20.46 -2.41 -7.97
CA GLU A 136 19.94 -3.64 -7.37
C GLU A 136 18.48 -3.89 -7.73
N ILE A 137 17.62 -2.85 -7.71
CA ILE A 137 16.23 -2.93 -8.16
C ILE A 137 16.15 -3.34 -9.63
N THR A 138 16.98 -2.71 -10.48
CA THR A 138 17.03 -3.02 -11.91
C THR A 138 17.48 -4.47 -12.13
N LYS A 139 18.54 -4.92 -11.47
CA LYS A 139 19.03 -6.30 -11.54
C LYS A 139 17.97 -7.29 -11.08
N LYS A 140 17.34 -7.07 -9.92
CA LYS A 140 16.30 -7.93 -9.39
C LYS A 140 15.08 -7.99 -10.31
N SER A 141 14.70 -6.88 -10.93
CA SER A 141 13.60 -6.84 -11.90
C SER A 141 13.86 -7.72 -13.12
N LEU A 142 15.11 -7.76 -13.60
CA LEU A 142 15.52 -8.65 -14.70
C LEU A 142 15.50 -10.13 -14.29
N GLU A 143 15.99 -10.45 -13.07
CA GLU A 143 15.94 -11.81 -12.51
C GLU A 143 14.49 -12.32 -12.41
N THR A 144 13.56 -11.46 -11.99
CA THR A 144 12.13 -11.79 -11.89
C THR A 144 11.39 -11.70 -13.24
N LYS A 145 12.08 -11.35 -14.32
CA LYS A 145 11.53 -11.17 -15.67
C LYS A 145 10.42 -10.10 -15.72
N ALA A 146 10.49 -9.11 -14.84
CA ALA A 146 9.58 -7.99 -14.85
C ALA A 146 9.77 -7.15 -16.13
N LYS A 147 8.67 -6.63 -16.65
CA LYS A 147 8.64 -5.77 -17.85
C LYS A 147 8.63 -4.29 -17.49
N LEU A 148 8.19 -3.96 -16.31
CA LEU A 148 8.16 -2.59 -15.78
C LEU A 148 8.61 -2.60 -14.32
N ILE A 149 9.27 -1.51 -13.95
CA ILE A 149 9.59 -1.17 -12.57
C ILE A 149 8.71 0.00 -12.15
N PHE A 150 8.04 -0.11 -11.01
CA PHE A 150 7.26 0.97 -10.44
C PHE A 150 7.80 1.36 -9.06
N VAL A 151 7.80 2.66 -8.80
CA VAL A 151 7.84 3.21 -7.44
C VAL A 151 6.48 3.83 -7.19
N LYS A 152 5.73 3.26 -6.26
CA LYS A 152 4.34 3.67 -6.00
C LYS A 152 4.24 4.59 -4.78
N ASP A 153 3.11 5.29 -4.71
CA ASP A 153 2.67 6.08 -3.56
C ASP A 153 3.62 7.26 -3.19
N VAL A 154 4.32 7.82 -4.19
CA VAL A 154 5.18 8.98 -4.00
C VAL A 154 4.32 10.24 -3.91
N ARG A 155 4.35 10.93 -2.76
CA ARG A 155 3.67 12.21 -2.57
C ARG A 155 4.45 13.36 -3.22
N GLU A 156 3.76 14.45 -3.50
CA GLU A 156 4.37 15.61 -4.18
C GLU A 156 5.60 16.16 -3.44
N HIS A 157 5.55 16.21 -2.11
CA HIS A 157 6.67 16.72 -1.31
C HIS A 157 7.87 15.75 -1.25
N ASP A 158 7.64 14.45 -1.48
CA ASP A 158 8.70 13.42 -1.53
C ASP A 158 9.28 13.25 -2.94
N LEU A 159 8.64 13.87 -3.95
CA LEU A 159 8.98 13.64 -5.34
C LEU A 159 10.43 13.97 -5.66
N GLN A 160 10.98 15.06 -5.10
CA GLN A 160 12.36 15.45 -5.35
C GLN A 160 13.34 14.42 -4.77
N HIS A 161 13.09 13.96 -3.54
CA HIS A 161 13.88 12.91 -2.91
C HIS A 161 13.91 11.62 -3.74
N VAL A 162 12.75 11.14 -4.20
CA VAL A 162 12.66 9.94 -5.04
C VAL A 162 13.34 10.15 -6.41
N LYS A 163 13.24 11.35 -7.00
CA LYS A 163 13.95 11.70 -8.24
C LYS A 163 15.46 11.65 -8.07
N ASP A 164 15.96 12.14 -6.95
CA ASP A 164 17.40 12.15 -6.67
C ASP A 164 17.95 10.71 -6.53
N VAL A 165 17.12 9.78 -5.99
CA VAL A 165 17.48 8.36 -5.90
C VAL A 165 17.47 7.67 -7.26
N LEU A 166 16.40 7.85 -8.04
CA LEU A 166 16.15 7.07 -9.25
C LEU A 166 16.78 7.68 -10.52
N SER A 167 17.16 8.96 -10.45
CA SER A 167 17.74 9.70 -11.58
C SER A 167 16.82 9.79 -12.82
N THR A 168 17.40 10.13 -13.97
CA THR A 168 16.68 10.42 -15.22
C THR A 168 16.09 9.20 -15.94
N ASP A 169 16.33 7.98 -15.44
CA ASP A 169 15.90 6.75 -16.12
C ASP A 169 14.44 6.37 -15.81
N PHE A 170 13.79 7.11 -14.90
CA PHE A 170 12.41 6.89 -14.52
C PHE A 170 11.50 8.03 -14.99
N TYR A 171 10.32 7.65 -15.49
CA TYR A 171 9.26 8.60 -15.84
C TYR A 171 8.30 8.78 -14.67
N PHE A 172 7.88 10.02 -14.43
CA PHE A 172 6.97 10.36 -13.34
C PHE A 172 5.58 10.65 -13.90
N TYR A 173 4.59 9.96 -13.35
CA TYR A 173 3.20 10.13 -13.75
C TYR A 173 2.33 10.46 -12.54
N ILE A 174 1.43 11.42 -12.71
CA ILE A 174 0.39 11.71 -11.72
C ILE A 174 -0.58 10.54 -11.72
N SER A 175 -0.70 9.88 -10.57
CA SER A 175 -1.65 8.80 -10.32
C SER A 175 -2.97 9.37 -9.77
N PHE A 176 -3.64 8.62 -8.89
CA PHE A 176 -4.86 9.08 -8.25
C PHE A 176 -4.55 10.15 -7.19
N PRO A 177 -5.38 11.21 -7.11
CA PRO A 177 -5.18 12.24 -6.09
C PRO A 177 -5.42 11.66 -4.70
N THR A 178 -4.52 11.96 -3.78
CA THR A 178 -4.68 11.69 -2.36
C THR A 178 -5.39 12.87 -1.70
N THR A 179 -6.35 12.60 -0.82
CA THR A 179 -7.03 13.62 -0.04
C THR A 179 -6.40 13.68 1.36
N ALA A 180 -5.84 14.82 1.70
CA ALA A 180 -5.37 15.12 3.06
C ALA A 180 -6.31 16.12 3.74
N ILE A 181 -6.68 15.81 4.98
CA ILE A 181 -7.47 16.71 5.82
C ILE A 181 -6.56 17.16 6.96
N PRO A 182 -6.15 18.46 7.01
CA PRO A 182 -5.33 18.93 8.10
C PRO A 182 -6.11 18.89 9.42
N ILE A 183 -5.47 18.40 10.47
CA ILE A 183 -6.00 18.48 11.83
C ILE A 183 -5.84 19.93 12.29
N LEU A 184 -6.95 20.67 12.30
CA LEU A 184 -6.98 22.08 12.68
C LEU A 184 -7.41 22.24 14.14
N ALA A 185 -7.02 23.36 14.76
CA ALA A 185 -7.49 23.74 16.09
C ALA A 185 -9.02 23.94 16.15
N MET A 186 -9.66 24.19 15.01
CA MET A 186 -11.11 24.36 14.92
C MET A 186 -11.78 23.05 14.43
N PRO A 187 -13.04 22.77 14.83
CA PRO A 187 -13.80 21.64 14.35
C PRO A 187 -13.90 21.61 12.81
N TYR A 188 -13.72 20.43 12.20
CA TYR A 188 -13.72 20.23 10.75
C TYR A 188 -14.87 20.93 9.99
N PRO A 189 -16.15 20.90 10.48
CA PRO A 189 -17.23 21.60 9.79
C PRO A 189 -17.04 23.11 9.67
N GLN A 190 -16.31 23.72 10.60
CA GLN A 190 -16.04 25.17 10.57
C GLN A 190 -14.95 25.52 9.54
N ALA A 191 -14.03 24.61 9.29
CA ALA A 191 -12.99 24.75 8.26
C ALA A 191 -13.55 24.68 6.83
N LEU A 192 -14.75 24.12 6.63
CA LEU A 192 -15.37 23.98 5.33
C LEU A 192 -15.86 25.30 4.75
N ARG A 193 -15.75 25.47 3.43
CA ARG A 193 -16.41 26.57 2.70
C ARG A 193 -17.93 26.50 2.92
N LYS A 194 -18.62 27.67 2.94
CA LYS A 194 -20.07 27.79 3.21
C LYS A 194 -20.95 26.77 2.46
N LYS A 195 -20.70 26.54 1.16
CA LYS A 195 -21.42 25.55 0.33
C LYS A 195 -21.24 24.12 0.87
N ASN A 196 -20.01 23.74 1.18
CA ASN A 196 -19.67 22.41 1.67
C ASN A 196 -20.18 22.20 3.10
N ARG A 197 -20.18 23.26 3.93
CA ARG A 197 -20.75 23.23 5.29
C ARG A 197 -22.24 22.95 5.28
N LYS A 198 -23.00 23.51 4.31
CA LYS A 198 -24.43 23.20 4.15
C LYS A 198 -24.66 21.73 3.77
N ARG A 199 -23.84 21.21 2.83
CA ARG A 199 -23.89 19.81 2.43
C ARG A 199 -23.55 18.87 3.60
N TYR A 200 -22.48 19.18 4.31
CA TYR A 200 -22.07 18.41 5.51
C TYR A 200 -23.20 18.34 6.54
N LYS A 201 -23.84 19.47 6.86
CA LYS A 201 -24.96 19.52 7.81
C LYS A 201 -26.14 18.64 7.35
N LYS A 202 -26.47 18.65 6.05
CA LYS A 202 -27.50 17.80 5.47
C LYS A 202 -27.14 16.32 5.59
N PHE A 203 -25.92 15.94 5.16
CA PHE A 203 -25.48 14.55 5.26
C PHE A 203 -25.36 14.07 6.70
N LYS A 204 -24.86 14.93 7.61
CA LYS A 204 -24.80 14.60 9.02
C LYS A 204 -26.18 14.32 9.60
N LYS A 205 -27.18 15.17 9.29
CA LYS A 205 -28.56 14.95 9.72
C LYS A 205 -29.13 13.64 9.18
N ASP A 206 -29.00 13.40 7.87
CA ASP A 206 -29.43 12.16 7.22
C ASP A 206 -28.77 10.93 7.85
N PHE A 207 -27.49 11.04 8.18
CA PHE A 207 -26.77 9.97 8.85
C PHE A 207 -27.29 9.77 10.28
N ASP A 208 -27.34 10.82 11.05
CA ASP A 208 -27.80 10.77 12.46
C ASP A 208 -29.25 10.24 12.58
N ASP A 209 -30.10 10.51 11.57
CA ASP A 209 -31.48 10.01 11.55
C ASP A 209 -31.56 8.49 11.26
N ASN A 210 -30.71 7.97 10.38
CA ASN A 210 -30.82 6.62 9.83
C ASN A 210 -29.72 5.66 10.29
N PHE A 211 -28.55 6.16 10.69
CA PHE A 211 -27.37 5.35 11.00
C PHE A 211 -26.75 5.75 12.33
N TYR A 212 -25.85 4.91 12.81
CA TYR A 212 -24.97 5.20 13.92
C TYR A 212 -23.58 4.61 13.67
N TRP A 213 -22.55 5.25 14.21
CA TRP A 213 -21.19 4.75 14.18
C TRP A 213 -20.96 3.75 15.32
N THR A 214 -20.22 2.71 15.01
CA THR A 214 -19.66 1.83 16.04
C THR A 214 -18.21 1.50 15.70
N THR A 215 -17.37 1.49 16.71
CA THR A 215 -15.99 1.05 16.61
C THR A 215 -15.93 -0.44 16.97
N VAL A 216 -15.27 -1.21 16.11
CA VAL A 216 -15.03 -2.64 16.32
C VAL A 216 -13.52 -2.81 16.48
N ASN A 217 -13.07 -3.07 17.71
CA ASN A 217 -11.66 -3.25 18.02
C ASN A 217 -11.20 -4.69 17.77
N ASP A 218 -12.08 -5.66 17.97
CA ASP A 218 -11.83 -7.06 17.63
C ASP A 218 -12.58 -7.44 16.36
N PHE A 219 -11.86 -7.64 15.28
CA PHE A 219 -12.44 -8.00 13.99
C PHE A 219 -11.71 -9.19 13.32
N GLY A 220 -11.15 -10.08 14.12
CA GLY A 220 -10.64 -11.38 13.65
C GLY A 220 -11.76 -12.34 13.21
N GLY A 221 -11.39 -13.45 12.57
CA GLY A 221 -12.29 -14.53 12.19
C GLY A 221 -13.46 -14.08 11.31
N GLU A 222 -14.70 -14.37 11.72
CA GLU A 222 -15.91 -14.08 10.94
C GLU A 222 -16.10 -12.60 10.64
N LYS A 223 -15.72 -11.70 11.55
CA LYS A 223 -15.79 -10.25 11.34
C LYS A 223 -14.81 -9.77 10.24
N ALA A 224 -13.64 -10.37 10.15
CA ALA A 224 -12.71 -10.07 9.06
C ALA A 224 -13.29 -10.48 7.71
N VAL A 225 -14.01 -11.60 7.65
CA VAL A 225 -14.72 -12.06 6.44
C VAL A 225 -15.88 -11.13 6.10
N GLU A 226 -16.65 -10.67 7.08
CA GLU A 226 -17.74 -9.70 6.89
C GLU A 226 -17.18 -8.40 6.31
N PHE A 227 -16.11 -7.86 6.90
CA PHE A 227 -15.45 -6.66 6.42
C PHE A 227 -14.88 -6.84 5.00
N TYR A 228 -14.25 -7.97 4.75
CA TYR A 228 -13.76 -8.29 3.41
C TYR A 228 -14.90 -8.33 2.37
N ASN A 229 -16.08 -8.85 2.72
CA ASN A 229 -17.23 -8.85 1.82
C ASN A 229 -17.72 -7.43 1.49
N LEU A 230 -17.68 -6.50 2.45
CA LEU A 230 -17.95 -5.08 2.21
C LEU A 230 -16.89 -4.46 1.27
N TYR A 231 -15.60 -4.70 1.54
CA TYR A 231 -14.51 -4.30 0.66
C TYR A 231 -14.70 -4.83 -0.76
N LYS A 232 -14.98 -6.13 -0.91
CA LYS A 232 -15.23 -6.78 -2.20
C LYS A 232 -16.42 -6.18 -2.94
N ALA A 233 -17.49 -5.80 -2.24
CA ALA A 233 -18.65 -5.14 -2.83
C ALA A 233 -18.28 -3.77 -3.43
N VAL A 234 -17.43 -2.99 -2.74
CA VAL A 234 -16.90 -1.71 -3.24
C VAL A 234 -15.94 -1.96 -4.42
N LEU A 235 -15.00 -2.89 -4.28
CA LEU A 235 -14.05 -3.25 -5.33
C LEU A 235 -14.76 -3.69 -6.61
N ASN A 236 -15.86 -4.45 -6.50
CA ASN A 236 -16.63 -4.90 -7.68
C ASN A 236 -17.28 -3.73 -8.44
N LYS A 237 -17.62 -2.64 -7.76
CA LYS A 237 -18.18 -1.42 -8.37
C LYS A 237 -17.08 -0.50 -8.91
N ALA A 238 -15.83 -0.65 -8.47
CA ALA A 238 -14.73 0.18 -8.92
C ALA A 238 -14.46 -0.02 -10.41
N LYS A 239 -14.24 1.09 -11.14
CA LYS A 239 -13.90 1.08 -12.56
C LYS A 239 -12.49 0.53 -12.80
N ASN A 240 -11.55 0.96 -11.98
CA ASN A 240 -10.15 0.56 -12.02
C ASN A 240 -9.83 -0.24 -10.75
N LYS A 241 -9.10 -1.33 -10.90
CA LYS A 241 -8.75 -2.25 -9.82
C LYS A 241 -7.25 -2.52 -9.89
N PHE A 242 -6.51 -2.08 -8.89
CA PHE A 242 -5.05 -2.19 -8.87
C PHE A 242 -4.54 -3.14 -7.80
N GLU A 243 -5.24 -3.26 -6.68
CA GLU A 243 -4.91 -4.19 -5.62
C GLU A 243 -6.11 -5.05 -5.26
N PHE A 244 -5.83 -6.27 -4.81
CA PHE A 244 -6.85 -7.24 -4.45
C PHE A 244 -6.51 -7.81 -3.08
N LEU A 245 -6.99 -7.11 -2.03
CA LEU A 245 -6.84 -7.58 -0.66
C LEU A 245 -7.75 -8.79 -0.42
N ASN A 246 -7.42 -9.60 0.56
CA ASN A 246 -8.19 -10.77 0.97
C ASN A 246 -8.56 -10.71 2.46
N ALA A 247 -9.43 -11.62 2.93
CA ALA A 247 -9.87 -11.65 4.31
C ALA A 247 -8.70 -11.89 5.29
N LYS A 248 -7.73 -12.71 4.89
CA LYS A 248 -6.55 -13.02 5.69
C LYS A 248 -5.70 -11.79 6.00
N PHE A 249 -5.60 -10.84 5.05
CA PHE A 249 -4.90 -9.58 5.28
C PHE A 249 -5.54 -8.77 6.42
N PHE A 250 -6.86 -8.64 6.42
CA PHE A 250 -7.56 -7.90 7.49
C PHE A 250 -7.42 -8.59 8.85
N GLU A 251 -7.47 -9.92 8.88
CA GLU A 251 -7.23 -10.71 10.09
C GLU A 251 -5.82 -10.48 10.65
N LEU A 252 -4.81 -10.60 9.79
CA LEU A 252 -3.41 -10.41 10.17
C LEU A 252 -3.09 -8.96 10.56
N LEU A 253 -3.71 -7.96 9.94
CA LEU A 253 -3.59 -6.57 10.39
C LEU A 253 -4.00 -6.45 11.87
N LYS A 254 -5.13 -7.05 12.26
CA LYS A 254 -5.58 -7.01 13.65
C LYS A 254 -4.66 -7.78 14.58
N GLU A 255 -4.26 -8.99 14.16
CA GLU A 255 -3.38 -9.85 14.95
C GLU A 255 -2.02 -9.20 15.25
N LEU A 256 -1.38 -8.63 14.20
CA LEU A 256 -0.02 -8.12 14.27
C LEU A 256 0.09 -6.66 14.72
N MET A 257 -0.93 -5.86 14.47
CA MET A 257 -0.92 -4.43 14.79
C MET A 257 -1.78 -4.06 16.01
N GLY A 258 -2.57 -5.00 16.53
CA GLY A 258 -3.25 -4.88 17.83
C GLY A 258 -4.19 -3.67 17.91
N GLU A 259 -3.96 -2.81 18.91
CA GLU A 259 -4.78 -1.62 19.19
C GLU A 259 -4.62 -0.50 18.16
N HIS A 260 -3.58 -0.55 17.34
CA HIS A 260 -3.36 0.43 16.28
C HIS A 260 -4.33 0.30 15.10
N VAL A 261 -5.10 -0.79 15.05
CA VAL A 261 -6.06 -1.05 13.99
C VAL A 261 -7.45 -1.33 14.55
N PHE A 262 -8.43 -0.58 14.06
CA PHE A 262 -9.84 -0.74 14.40
C PHE A 262 -10.72 -0.50 13.17
N LEU A 263 -11.93 -1.05 13.19
CA LEU A 263 -12.93 -0.79 12.16
C LEU A 263 -13.92 0.26 12.67
N LEU A 264 -14.12 1.29 11.86
CA LEU A 264 -15.22 2.23 12.06
C LEU A 264 -16.36 1.83 11.12
N THR A 265 -17.47 1.39 11.67
CA THR A 265 -18.62 0.91 10.91
C THR A 265 -19.84 1.78 11.10
N ALA A 266 -20.61 1.96 10.02
CA ALA A 266 -21.91 2.60 10.05
C ALA A 266 -23.01 1.51 10.00
N LYS A 267 -23.87 1.49 11.00
CA LYS A 267 -24.98 0.52 11.08
C LYS A 267 -26.33 1.22 10.90
N ASP A 268 -27.24 0.59 10.17
CA ASP A 268 -28.60 1.08 9.95
C ASP A 268 -29.44 0.92 11.22
N LYS A 269 -30.06 2.00 11.69
CA LYS A 269 -30.96 1.99 12.86
C LYS A 269 -32.24 1.16 12.66
N LYS A 270 -32.66 0.93 11.41
CA LYS A 270 -33.85 0.12 11.13
C LYS A 270 -33.65 -1.32 11.55
N HIS A 271 -32.46 -1.89 11.36
CA HIS A 271 -32.16 -3.25 11.80
C HIS A 271 -32.14 -3.40 13.33
N MET A 272 -31.83 -2.32 14.05
CA MET A 272 -31.84 -2.32 15.51
C MET A 272 -33.29 -2.38 16.08
N ARG A 273 -34.26 -1.78 15.36
CA ARG A 273 -35.66 -1.78 15.76
C ARG A 273 -36.39 -3.13 15.56
N LEU A 274 -35.83 -3.99 14.72
CA LEU A 274 -36.44 -5.30 14.41
C LEU A 274 -36.00 -6.43 15.35
N GLY A 275 -35.22 -6.14 16.41
CA GLY A 275 -34.87 -7.12 17.44
C GLY A 275 -34.07 -8.34 16.94
N LEU A 276 -33.48 -8.26 15.78
CA LEU A 276 -32.65 -9.33 15.21
C LEU A 276 -31.20 -9.19 15.72
N TRP A 277 -31.03 -9.55 16.98
CA TRP A 277 -29.75 -9.98 17.52
C TRP A 277 -29.73 -11.50 17.48
N SER A 278 -29.14 -12.07 16.48
CA SER A 278 -28.72 -13.46 16.46
C SER A 278 -27.20 -13.52 16.34
#